data_dc7e187e57187cdc214643d2c14c6e41
#
_entry.id   dc7e187e57187cdc214643d2c14c6e41
#
_cell.length_a   1.000
_cell.length_b   1.000
_cell.length_c   1.000
_cell.angle_alpha   90.00
_cell.angle_beta   90.00
_cell.angle_gamma   90.00
#
_symmetry.space_group_name_H-M   'P 1'
#
loop_
_entity.id
_entity.type
_entity.pdbx_description
1 polymer ?
#
loop_
_entity_poly.entity_id
_entity_poly.type
_entity_poly.pdbx_seq_one_letter_code
_entity_poly.pdbx_strand_id
1 'polypeptide(L)'
;MPELPEVETIARSLRNPAGLRFENSGSLQARPGIVGRVVSSVELLWSRSLVTPTVEELGSALTGKSVVSVGRRGKFLVITFEDYWLFIHLRMSGDIRVEPFRLQGNEKHDRLIIRFTDGVQFIFNDPRKFGRVWLVKDPAQVTGGLGYEPFSDLLTTESFHLMLHATSRRIKPFLLDQNRIAGLGNIYTDEALFLAGLHPLTTCSAITQLQAESLLRSIRWVLEEGIRRNGASIDWVYRGGDFQNYFRVYQRTGEACSVCGTKIERIVVGQRGTHFCPRCQPLVIRL
;
A
#
# COMPACT_ATOMS: atom_id res chain seq x y z
N MET A 1 -7.32 -0.06 -4.55
CA MET A 1 -6.30 0.93 -4.12
C MET A 1 -5.11 0.14 -3.59
N PRO A 2 -3.91 0.33 -4.12
CA PRO A 2 -2.73 -0.32 -3.58
C PRO A 2 -2.56 -0.03 -2.08
N GLU A 3 -2.41 -1.10 -1.28
CA GLU A 3 -2.14 -1.05 0.14
C GLU A 3 -0.65 -1.35 0.39
N LEU A 4 -0.24 -1.60 1.60
CA LEU A 4 1.16 -1.84 1.94
C LEU A 4 1.83 -2.95 1.09
N PRO A 5 1.22 -4.15 0.90
CA PRO A 5 1.86 -5.21 0.14
C PRO A 5 2.09 -4.88 -1.33
N GLU A 6 1.14 -4.21 -1.99
CA GLU A 6 1.28 -3.80 -3.39
C GLU A 6 2.41 -2.77 -3.54
N VAL A 7 2.47 -1.78 -2.62
CA VAL A 7 3.53 -0.75 -2.65
C VAL A 7 4.90 -1.35 -2.33
N GLU A 8 4.98 -2.32 -1.39
CA GLU A 8 6.23 -3.03 -1.08
C GLU A 8 6.71 -3.85 -2.27
N THR A 9 5.81 -4.53 -2.97
CA THR A 9 6.15 -5.30 -4.18
C THR A 9 6.71 -4.40 -5.28
N ILE A 10 6.08 -3.24 -5.51
CA ILE A 10 6.60 -2.23 -6.43
C ILE A 10 7.99 -1.75 -5.99
N ALA A 11 8.16 -1.39 -4.72
CA ALA A 11 9.43 -0.93 -4.20
C ALA A 11 10.54 -1.97 -4.37
N ARG A 12 10.25 -3.25 -4.10
CA ARG A 12 11.18 -4.37 -4.30
C ARG A 12 11.59 -4.52 -5.76
N SER A 13 10.64 -4.45 -6.70
CA SER A 13 10.94 -4.54 -8.12
C SER A 13 11.85 -3.42 -8.61
N LEU A 14 11.68 -2.21 -8.06
CA LEU A 14 12.49 -1.04 -8.39
C LEU A 14 13.89 -1.05 -7.77
N ARG A 15 14.09 -1.78 -6.66
CA ARG A 15 15.42 -1.97 -6.03
C ARG A 15 16.31 -2.91 -6.82
N ASN A 16 15.74 -3.90 -7.49
CA ASN A 16 16.53 -4.97 -8.10
C ASN A 16 16.95 -4.60 -9.53
N PRO A 17 18.25 -4.38 -9.80
CA PRO A 17 18.75 -4.06 -11.14
C PRO A 17 18.58 -5.21 -12.15
N ALA A 18 18.45 -6.46 -11.69
CA ALA A 18 18.29 -7.63 -12.57
C ALA A 18 16.82 -7.93 -12.93
N GLY A 19 15.85 -7.20 -12.37
CA GLY A 19 14.42 -7.51 -12.49
C GLY A 19 14.04 -8.79 -11.75
N LEU A 20 12.99 -8.75 -10.92
CA LEU A 20 12.42 -9.97 -10.34
C LEU A 20 11.74 -10.75 -11.48
N ARG A 21 12.27 -11.91 -11.84
CA ARG A 21 11.54 -12.91 -12.62
C ARG A 21 10.54 -13.56 -11.67
N PHE A 22 9.27 -13.26 -11.83
CA PHE A 22 8.19 -13.99 -11.17
C PHE A 22 7.87 -15.23 -12.03
N GLU A 23 8.26 -16.41 -11.60
CA GLU A 23 8.22 -17.64 -12.39
C GLU A 23 6.81 -18.21 -12.65
N ASN A 24 5.72 -17.61 -12.13
CA ASN A 24 4.41 -18.27 -12.15
C ASN A 24 3.21 -17.46 -12.68
N SER A 25 3.38 -16.39 -13.42
CA SER A 25 2.24 -15.79 -14.12
C SER A 25 2.66 -15.16 -15.44
N GLY A 26 2.05 -15.61 -16.51
CA GLY A 26 2.42 -15.39 -17.91
C GLY A 26 2.36 -13.98 -18.47
N SER A 27 2.71 -12.94 -17.72
CA SER A 27 2.80 -11.57 -18.26
C SER A 27 3.57 -10.54 -17.43
N LEU A 28 4.40 -10.91 -16.45
CA LEU A 28 5.26 -9.92 -15.77
C LEU A 28 6.61 -9.85 -16.47
N GLN A 29 6.74 -8.92 -17.42
CA GLN A 29 8.04 -8.52 -17.92
C GLN A 29 8.90 -8.02 -16.75
N ALA A 30 10.13 -8.55 -16.65
CA ALA A 30 11.11 -8.10 -15.67
C ALA A 30 11.27 -6.57 -15.77
N ARG A 31 10.84 -5.85 -14.73
CA ARG A 31 11.03 -4.40 -14.66
C ARG A 31 12.48 -4.14 -14.27
N PRO A 32 13.26 -3.37 -15.04
CA PRO A 32 14.60 -3.02 -14.62
C PRO A 32 14.54 -2.16 -13.35
N GLY A 33 15.43 -2.42 -12.37
CA GLY A 33 15.56 -1.57 -11.19
C GLY A 33 16.02 -0.16 -11.56
N ILE A 34 15.81 0.77 -10.64
CA ILE A 34 16.20 2.18 -10.87
C ILE A 34 17.32 2.67 -9.95
N VAL A 35 17.74 1.90 -8.94
CA VAL A 35 18.81 2.26 -8.02
C VAL A 35 20.13 2.40 -8.77
N GLY A 36 20.87 3.48 -8.50
CA GLY A 36 22.14 3.84 -9.14
C GLY A 36 22.00 4.60 -10.46
N ARG A 37 20.78 4.71 -11.03
CA ARG A 37 20.57 5.45 -12.28
C ARG A 37 20.59 6.95 -12.05
N VAL A 38 21.14 7.68 -13.01
CA VAL A 38 21.23 9.13 -13.01
C VAL A 38 20.09 9.72 -13.82
N VAL A 39 19.36 10.68 -13.25
CA VAL A 39 18.24 11.36 -13.91
C VAL A 39 18.78 12.28 -15.02
N SER A 40 18.27 12.10 -16.25
CA SER A 40 18.57 13.00 -17.40
C SER A 40 17.50 14.08 -17.57
N SER A 41 16.24 13.76 -17.31
CA SER A 41 15.13 14.73 -17.38
C SER A 41 13.91 14.25 -16.59
N VAL A 42 13.06 15.22 -16.22
CA VAL A 42 11.78 14.98 -15.57
C VAL A 42 10.68 15.67 -16.35
N GLU A 43 9.61 14.97 -16.66
CA GLU A 43 8.45 15.51 -17.37
C GLU A 43 7.18 15.25 -16.55
N LEU A 44 6.49 16.30 -16.14
CA LEU A 44 5.23 16.21 -15.40
C LEU A 44 4.06 16.53 -16.33
N LEU A 45 3.30 15.50 -16.70
CA LEU A 45 2.17 15.59 -17.65
C LEU A 45 0.85 15.98 -17.00
N TRP A 46 0.77 15.97 -15.68
CA TRP A 46 -0.41 16.38 -14.92
C TRP A 46 0.00 17.13 -13.65
N SER A 47 0.09 18.45 -13.75
CA SER A 47 0.60 19.32 -12.68
C SER A 47 -0.14 19.14 -11.35
N ARG A 48 -1.44 18.85 -11.37
CA ARG A 48 -2.24 18.62 -10.16
C ARG A 48 -1.86 17.35 -9.38
N SER A 49 -1.05 16.45 -9.94
CA SER A 49 -0.51 15.32 -9.18
C SER A 49 0.64 15.74 -8.26
N LEU A 50 1.38 16.78 -8.59
CA LEU A 50 2.46 17.33 -7.77
C LEU A 50 1.86 18.19 -6.65
N VAL A 51 2.24 17.91 -5.42
CA VAL A 51 1.83 18.67 -4.23
C VAL A 51 2.89 19.71 -3.87
N THR A 52 4.14 19.34 -3.97
CA THR A 52 5.33 20.19 -3.76
C THR A 52 6.53 19.55 -4.43
N PRO A 53 7.49 20.29 -4.91
CA PRO A 53 7.57 21.75 -5.11
C PRO A 53 6.81 22.22 -6.35
N THR A 54 7.25 23.29 -7.03
CA THR A 54 6.75 23.64 -8.36
C THR A 54 7.25 22.65 -9.43
N VAL A 55 6.66 22.70 -10.63
CA VAL A 55 7.07 21.81 -11.75
C VAL A 55 8.51 22.08 -12.17
N GLU A 56 8.89 23.36 -12.23
CA GLU A 56 10.23 23.83 -12.60
C GLU A 56 11.28 23.38 -11.56
N GLU A 57 10.94 23.50 -10.29
CA GLU A 57 11.80 23.06 -9.19
C GLU A 57 11.96 21.54 -9.15
N LEU A 58 10.91 20.77 -9.47
CA LEU A 58 10.98 19.32 -9.54
C LEU A 58 12.03 18.85 -10.57
N GLY A 59 11.98 19.43 -11.77
CA GLY A 59 12.93 19.12 -12.84
C GLY A 59 14.37 19.49 -12.50
N SER A 60 14.58 20.72 -12.04
CA SER A 60 15.92 21.21 -11.69
C SER A 60 16.55 20.50 -10.49
N ALA A 61 15.73 20.12 -9.49
CA ALA A 61 16.21 19.42 -8.30
C ALA A 61 16.65 17.97 -8.58
N LEU A 62 16.01 17.29 -9.52
CA LEU A 62 16.29 15.88 -9.80
C LEU A 62 17.27 15.64 -10.95
N THR A 63 17.35 16.54 -11.94
CA THR A 63 18.26 16.37 -13.08
C THR A 63 19.71 16.29 -12.62
N GLY A 64 20.44 15.29 -13.09
CA GLY A 64 21.82 15.00 -12.69
C GLY A 64 21.96 14.22 -11.39
N LYS A 65 20.89 14.02 -10.61
CA LYS A 65 20.95 13.25 -9.36
C LYS A 65 20.82 11.75 -9.61
N SER A 66 21.50 10.96 -8.76
CA SER A 66 21.41 9.51 -8.76
C SER A 66 20.33 9.02 -7.79
N VAL A 67 19.63 7.97 -8.17
CA VAL A 67 18.73 7.24 -7.26
C VAL A 67 19.58 6.46 -6.26
N VAL A 68 19.53 6.86 -4.99
CA VAL A 68 20.29 6.23 -3.90
C VAL A 68 19.60 4.96 -3.40
N SER A 69 18.29 5.04 -3.20
CA SER A 69 17.51 3.88 -2.71
C SER A 69 16.05 3.99 -3.12
N VAL A 70 15.34 2.87 -3.04
CA VAL A 70 13.89 2.80 -3.18
C VAL A 70 13.31 2.03 -2.00
N GLY A 71 12.27 2.58 -1.40
CA GLY A 71 11.58 2.00 -0.26
C GLY A 71 10.09 2.32 -0.26
N ARG A 72 9.47 2.12 0.87
CA ARG A 72 8.11 2.57 1.16
C ARG A 72 7.97 3.06 2.60
N ARG A 73 6.95 3.88 2.84
CA ARG A 73 6.44 4.22 4.16
C ARG A 73 4.91 4.18 4.12
N GLY A 74 4.29 3.28 4.88
CA GLY A 74 2.85 3.03 4.76
C GLY A 74 2.46 2.65 3.33
N LYS A 75 1.66 3.49 2.68
CA LYS A 75 1.22 3.33 1.27
C LYS A 75 1.94 4.27 0.31
N PHE A 76 3.02 4.91 0.74
CA PHE A 76 3.86 5.75 -0.10
C PHE A 76 5.04 4.94 -0.65
N LEU A 77 5.22 4.97 -1.96
CA LEU A 77 6.49 4.63 -2.59
C LEU A 77 7.48 5.78 -2.32
N VAL A 78 8.70 5.44 -1.94
CA VAL A 78 9.75 6.41 -1.60
C VAL A 78 10.96 6.15 -2.48
N ILE A 79 11.36 7.13 -3.27
CA ILE A 79 12.60 7.11 -4.05
C ILE A 79 13.52 8.16 -3.42
N THR A 80 14.70 7.72 -2.95
CA THR A 80 15.67 8.59 -2.27
C THR A 80 16.76 9.00 -3.23
N PHE A 81 17.05 10.28 -3.27
CA PHE A 81 18.21 10.91 -3.89
C PHE A 81 19.13 11.45 -2.79
N GLU A 82 20.29 12.01 -3.12
CA GLU A 82 21.25 12.52 -2.13
C GLU A 82 20.62 13.50 -1.12
N ASP A 83 19.88 14.51 -1.64
CA ASP A 83 19.32 15.61 -0.84
C ASP A 83 17.80 15.63 -0.82
N TYR A 84 17.15 14.65 -1.49
CA TYR A 84 15.71 14.68 -1.74
C TYR A 84 15.07 13.31 -1.57
N TRP A 85 13.81 13.33 -1.15
CA TRP A 85 12.91 12.19 -1.12
C TRP A 85 11.72 12.47 -2.04
N LEU A 86 11.55 11.64 -3.06
CA LEU A 86 10.37 11.63 -3.92
C LEU A 86 9.37 10.61 -3.37
N PHE A 87 8.23 11.12 -2.91
CA PHE A 87 7.11 10.29 -2.44
C PHE A 87 6.05 10.20 -3.52
N ILE A 88 5.53 9.00 -3.75
CA ILE A 88 4.40 8.75 -4.65
C ILE A 88 3.34 7.97 -3.91
N HIS A 89 2.14 8.54 -3.79
CA HIS A 89 0.97 7.84 -3.29
C HIS A 89 0.09 7.44 -4.47
N LEU A 90 0.00 6.15 -4.76
CA LEU A 90 -0.70 5.60 -5.94
C LEU A 90 -2.21 5.82 -5.90
N ARG A 91 -2.79 6.04 -4.74
CA ARG A 91 -4.24 6.15 -4.53
C ARG A 91 -4.96 4.93 -5.11
N MET A 92 -6.03 5.14 -5.92
CA MET A 92 -6.92 4.04 -6.36
C MET A 92 -6.48 3.38 -7.67
N SER A 93 -5.78 4.11 -8.54
CA SER A 93 -5.50 3.67 -9.92
C SER A 93 -4.08 3.96 -10.40
N GLY A 94 -3.21 4.43 -9.50
CA GLY A 94 -1.82 4.64 -9.84
C GLY A 94 -1.07 3.33 -10.00
N ASP A 95 -0.23 3.27 -11.01
CA ASP A 95 0.72 2.19 -11.29
C ASP A 95 2.09 2.77 -11.69
N ILE A 96 3.13 1.95 -11.55
CA ILE A 96 4.49 2.32 -11.91
C ILE A 96 4.96 1.40 -13.03
N ARG A 97 5.55 2.00 -14.08
CA ARG A 97 6.26 1.27 -15.13
C ARG A 97 7.70 1.71 -15.18
N VAL A 98 8.59 0.78 -15.49
CA VAL A 98 9.97 1.05 -15.84
C VAL A 98 10.26 0.32 -17.13
N GLU A 99 10.68 1.04 -18.16
CA GLU A 99 10.85 0.50 -19.51
C GLU A 99 11.95 1.28 -20.25
N PRO A 100 12.51 0.72 -21.34
CA PRO A 100 13.38 1.49 -22.22
C PRO A 100 12.65 2.73 -22.76
N PHE A 101 13.38 3.84 -22.89
CA PHE A 101 12.85 5.04 -23.52
C PHE A 101 12.43 4.77 -24.97
N ARG A 102 11.19 5.11 -25.29
CA ARG A 102 10.63 4.99 -26.64
C ARG A 102 10.32 6.37 -27.22
N LEU A 103 10.72 6.60 -28.44
CA LEU A 103 10.41 7.85 -29.17
C LEU A 103 8.91 8.01 -29.53
N GLN A 104 8.08 7.00 -29.33
CA GLN A 104 6.68 6.96 -29.76
C GLN A 104 5.70 7.77 -28.90
N GLY A 105 6.20 8.63 -28.00
CA GLY A 105 5.37 9.51 -27.18
C GLY A 105 4.83 8.87 -25.89
N ASN A 106 4.18 9.69 -25.08
CA ASN A 106 3.65 9.32 -23.77
C ASN A 106 2.28 8.65 -23.92
N GLU A 107 1.97 7.68 -23.04
CA GLU A 107 0.64 7.09 -23.01
C GLU A 107 -0.40 8.03 -22.35
N LYS A 108 -1.66 7.87 -22.75
CA LYS A 108 -2.79 8.72 -22.35
C LYS A 108 -2.89 9.01 -20.84
N HIS A 109 -2.42 8.10 -19.99
CA HIS A 109 -2.60 8.18 -18.54
C HIS A 109 -1.29 8.38 -17.77
N ASP A 110 -0.19 8.63 -18.46
CA ASP A 110 1.09 8.97 -17.82
C ASP A 110 0.97 10.35 -17.14
N ARG A 111 1.52 10.46 -15.94
CA ARG A 111 1.41 11.67 -15.10
C ARG A 111 2.76 12.27 -14.77
N LEU A 112 3.76 11.41 -14.51
CA LEU A 112 5.14 11.78 -14.25
C LEU A 112 6.04 10.80 -14.99
N ILE A 113 7.04 11.32 -15.69
CA ILE A 113 8.09 10.53 -16.37
C ILE A 113 9.43 11.04 -15.86
N ILE A 114 10.27 10.13 -15.38
CA ILE A 114 11.67 10.40 -15.05
C ILE A 114 12.50 9.58 -16.01
N ARG A 115 13.29 10.23 -16.86
CA ARG A 115 14.21 9.59 -17.78
C ARG A 115 15.61 9.52 -17.17
N PHE A 116 16.30 8.43 -17.42
CA PHE A 116 17.66 8.21 -16.95
C PHE A 116 18.66 8.29 -18.10
N THR A 117 19.92 8.54 -17.78
CA THR A 117 21.01 8.75 -18.77
C THR A 117 21.33 7.50 -19.58
N ASP A 118 20.95 6.32 -19.09
CA ASP A 118 21.17 5.02 -19.73
C ASP A 118 20.00 4.57 -20.64
N GLY A 119 19.08 5.47 -20.97
CA GLY A 119 17.97 5.21 -21.88
C GLY A 119 16.78 4.47 -21.26
N VAL A 120 16.70 4.36 -19.94
CA VAL A 120 15.54 3.83 -19.22
C VAL A 120 14.66 4.98 -18.72
N GLN A 121 13.37 4.74 -18.59
CA GLN A 121 12.42 5.68 -17.99
C GLN A 121 11.57 5.03 -16.91
N PHE A 122 11.32 5.79 -15.84
CA PHE A 122 10.33 5.51 -14.80
C PHE A 122 9.08 6.30 -15.09
N ILE A 123 7.92 5.67 -15.05
CA ILE A 123 6.63 6.27 -15.40
C ILE A 123 5.63 6.03 -14.27
N PHE A 124 5.06 7.11 -13.78
CA PHE A 124 3.86 7.05 -12.94
C PHE A 124 2.62 7.24 -13.82
N ASN A 125 1.83 6.16 -13.95
CA ASN A 125 0.59 6.15 -14.72
C ASN A 125 -0.60 6.18 -13.75
N ASP A 126 -1.60 7.05 -14.00
CA ASP A 126 -2.82 7.12 -13.19
C ASP A 126 -4.03 7.57 -14.01
N PRO A 127 -4.89 6.64 -14.47
CA PRO A 127 -6.10 6.97 -15.24
C PRO A 127 -7.05 7.92 -14.52
N ARG A 128 -7.23 7.76 -13.20
CA ARG A 128 -8.20 8.52 -12.40
C ARG A 128 -7.68 9.87 -11.88
N LYS A 129 -6.38 10.15 -12.03
CA LYS A 129 -5.75 11.41 -11.61
C LYS A 129 -5.84 11.71 -10.10
N PHE A 130 -5.93 10.67 -9.26
CA PHE A 130 -5.99 10.82 -7.80
C PHE A 130 -4.63 10.70 -7.12
N GLY A 131 -3.67 10.10 -7.81
CA GLY A 131 -2.33 9.92 -7.29
C GLY A 131 -1.64 11.25 -7.00
N ARG A 132 -0.72 11.23 -6.06
CA ARG A 132 -0.01 12.43 -5.60
C ARG A 132 1.47 12.17 -5.50
N VAL A 133 2.23 13.22 -5.79
CA VAL A 133 3.70 13.24 -5.80
C VAL A 133 4.19 14.38 -4.93
N TRP A 134 5.23 14.14 -4.15
CA TRP A 134 5.93 15.13 -3.34
C TRP A 134 7.43 14.96 -3.56
N LEU A 135 8.16 16.05 -3.70
CA LEU A 135 9.61 16.07 -3.59
C LEU A 135 9.98 16.97 -2.43
N VAL A 136 10.66 16.44 -1.44
CA VAL A 136 10.99 17.16 -0.18
C VAL A 136 12.44 16.91 0.23
N LYS A 137 13.00 17.83 1.02
CA LYS A 137 14.31 17.65 1.67
C LYS A 137 14.20 17.02 3.06
N ASP A 138 13.02 17.07 3.67
CA ASP A 138 12.73 16.41 4.94
C ASP A 138 11.56 15.45 4.77
N PRO A 139 11.78 14.13 4.88
CA PRO A 139 10.72 13.13 4.73
C PRO A 139 9.59 13.27 5.75
N ALA A 140 9.83 13.92 6.91
CA ALA A 140 8.82 14.13 7.93
C ALA A 140 7.68 15.06 7.44
N GLN A 141 7.93 15.93 6.45
CA GLN A 141 6.89 16.77 5.85
C GLN A 141 5.76 15.95 5.21
N VAL A 142 6.04 14.74 4.74
CA VAL A 142 5.06 13.85 4.10
C VAL A 142 4.61 12.74 5.04
N THR A 143 5.52 12.19 5.84
CA THR A 143 5.27 10.96 6.61
C THR A 143 5.22 11.17 8.12
N GLY A 144 5.49 12.39 8.62
CA GLY A 144 5.53 12.67 10.07
C GLY A 144 4.19 12.45 10.80
N GLY A 145 3.06 12.51 10.08
CA GLY A 145 1.75 12.19 10.63
C GLY A 145 1.36 10.69 10.57
N LEU A 146 2.18 9.84 9.97
CA LEU A 146 1.88 8.41 9.87
C LEU A 146 2.19 7.69 11.19
N GLY A 147 1.28 6.81 11.60
CA GLY A 147 1.44 5.93 12.74
C GLY A 147 2.48 4.83 12.53
N TYR A 148 2.42 3.79 13.33
CA TYR A 148 3.38 2.69 13.31
C TYR A 148 3.38 1.92 11.98
N GLU A 149 4.57 1.52 11.52
CA GLU A 149 4.68 0.44 10.54
C GLU A 149 4.25 -0.88 11.20
N PRO A 150 3.44 -1.73 10.53
CA PRO A 150 2.99 -3.00 11.12
C PRO A 150 4.13 -3.93 11.56
N PHE A 151 5.25 -3.87 10.87
CA PHE A 151 6.43 -4.71 11.14
C PHE A 151 7.49 -4.04 12.03
N SER A 152 7.21 -2.86 12.55
CA SER A 152 8.14 -2.17 13.46
C SER A 152 8.17 -2.88 14.82
N ASP A 153 9.37 -3.00 15.40
CA ASP A 153 9.58 -3.49 16.76
C ASP A 153 8.96 -2.56 17.81
N LEU A 154 8.72 -1.30 17.46
CA LEU A 154 8.03 -0.33 18.32
C LEU A 154 6.53 -0.61 18.46
N LEU A 155 5.92 -1.36 17.52
CA LEU A 155 4.53 -1.80 17.60
C LEU A 155 4.47 -3.15 18.34
N THR A 156 4.62 -3.11 19.65
CA THR A 156 4.47 -4.30 20.52
C THR A 156 2.99 -4.57 20.82
N THR A 157 2.69 -5.75 21.36
CA THR A 157 1.33 -6.07 21.85
C THR A 157 0.85 -5.07 22.88
N GLU A 158 1.72 -4.66 23.79
CA GLU A 158 1.42 -3.71 24.86
C GLU A 158 1.10 -2.32 24.30
N SER A 159 1.97 -1.79 23.40
CA SER A 159 1.73 -0.49 22.78
C SER A 159 0.46 -0.48 21.93
N PHE A 160 0.20 -1.58 21.21
CA PHE A 160 -1.02 -1.73 20.42
C PHE A 160 -2.28 -1.81 21.30
N HIS A 161 -2.24 -2.59 22.39
CA HIS A 161 -3.34 -2.68 23.33
C HIS A 161 -3.63 -1.32 24.01
N LEU A 162 -2.61 -0.59 24.42
CA LEU A 162 -2.76 0.77 24.96
C LEU A 162 -3.42 1.72 23.95
N MET A 163 -3.01 1.67 22.67
CA MET A 163 -3.65 2.48 21.64
C MET A 163 -5.13 2.14 21.43
N LEU A 164 -5.49 0.86 21.51
CA LEU A 164 -6.89 0.41 21.41
C LEU A 164 -7.71 0.92 22.59
N HIS A 165 -7.19 0.82 23.81
CA HIS A 165 -7.89 1.26 25.01
C HIS A 165 -8.04 2.79 25.13
N ALA A 166 -7.20 3.56 24.43
CA ALA A 166 -7.27 5.02 24.41
C ALA A 166 -8.43 5.58 23.57
N THR A 167 -9.32 4.71 23.03
CA THR A 167 -10.41 5.18 22.17
C THR A 167 -11.63 4.26 22.21
N SER A 168 -12.83 4.86 22.09
CA SER A 168 -14.11 4.16 21.95
C SER A 168 -14.51 3.87 20.48
N ARG A 169 -13.62 4.15 19.51
CA ARG A 169 -13.91 3.88 18.09
C ARG A 169 -14.14 2.39 17.83
N ARG A 170 -14.83 2.09 16.73
CA ARG A 170 -14.91 0.70 16.21
C ARG A 170 -13.56 0.28 15.65
N ILE A 171 -13.24 -1.01 15.79
CA ILE A 171 -11.92 -1.56 15.43
C ILE A 171 -11.58 -1.36 13.96
N LYS A 172 -12.53 -1.56 13.04
CA LYS A 172 -12.21 -1.41 11.60
C LYS A 172 -11.84 0.03 11.23
N PRO A 173 -12.60 1.09 11.57
CA PRO A 173 -12.16 2.48 11.34
C PRO A 173 -10.85 2.84 12.04
N PHE A 174 -10.55 2.24 13.19
CA PHE A 174 -9.28 2.43 13.87
C PHE A 174 -8.11 1.88 13.05
N LEU A 175 -8.23 0.65 12.53
CA LEU A 175 -7.19 0.00 11.73
C LEU A 175 -6.96 0.68 10.37
N LEU A 176 -8.00 1.32 9.82
CA LEU A 176 -7.89 2.07 8.56
C LEU A 176 -7.24 3.45 8.72
N ASP A 177 -7.12 3.94 9.95
CA ASP A 177 -6.51 5.24 10.27
C ASP A 177 -4.99 5.17 10.14
N GLN A 178 -4.47 5.78 9.07
CA GLN A 178 -3.03 5.77 8.78
C GLN A 178 -2.18 6.47 9.83
N ASN A 179 -2.78 7.31 10.68
CA ASN A 179 -2.10 7.94 11.81
C ASN A 179 -1.94 6.98 13.01
N ARG A 180 -2.57 5.82 12.98
CA ARG A 180 -2.44 4.75 13.99
C ARG A 180 -1.53 3.64 13.49
N ILE A 181 -1.92 2.98 12.40
CA ILE A 181 -1.14 1.93 11.75
C ILE A 181 -1.05 2.26 10.27
N ALA A 182 0.15 2.55 9.79
CA ALA A 182 0.37 2.90 8.41
C ALA A 182 0.35 1.65 7.51
N GLY A 183 -0.28 1.76 6.34
CA GLY A 183 -0.23 0.71 5.33
C GLY A 183 -1.45 -0.19 5.24
N LEU A 184 -2.24 -0.36 6.32
CA LEU A 184 -3.47 -1.12 6.27
C LEU A 184 -4.56 -0.41 5.45
N GLY A 185 -5.24 -1.17 4.60
CA GLY A 185 -6.42 -0.71 3.89
C GLY A 185 -7.58 -1.69 4.05
N ASN A 186 -8.56 -1.61 3.16
CA ASN A 186 -9.82 -2.34 3.33
C ASN A 186 -9.68 -3.85 3.22
N ILE A 187 -8.82 -4.32 2.32
CA ILE A 187 -8.59 -5.74 2.06
C ILE A 187 -7.97 -6.40 3.27
N TYR A 188 -6.77 -5.94 3.62
CA TYR A 188 -5.97 -6.57 4.67
C TYR A 188 -6.58 -6.36 6.06
N THR A 189 -7.40 -5.32 6.26
CA THR A 189 -8.16 -5.14 7.50
C THR A 189 -9.27 -6.17 7.64
N ASP A 190 -10.09 -6.42 6.60
CA ASP A 190 -11.15 -7.43 6.68
C ASP A 190 -10.56 -8.84 6.91
N GLU A 191 -9.49 -9.18 6.19
CA GLU A 191 -8.81 -10.47 6.33
C GLU A 191 -8.16 -10.64 7.72
N ALA A 192 -7.52 -9.60 8.26
CA ALA A 192 -6.91 -9.63 9.59
C ALA A 192 -7.96 -9.78 10.71
N LEU A 193 -9.08 -9.06 10.61
CA LEU A 193 -10.19 -9.17 11.57
C LEU A 193 -10.81 -10.57 11.53
N PHE A 194 -10.96 -11.17 10.35
CA PHE A 194 -11.45 -12.54 10.21
C PHE A 194 -10.51 -13.53 10.91
N LEU A 195 -9.21 -13.47 10.66
CA LEU A 195 -8.22 -14.34 11.28
C LEU A 195 -8.17 -14.19 12.81
N ALA A 196 -8.36 -12.97 13.30
CA ALA A 196 -8.41 -12.70 14.74
C ALA A 196 -9.75 -13.07 15.40
N GLY A 197 -10.77 -13.46 14.63
CA GLY A 197 -12.11 -13.75 15.14
C GLY A 197 -12.84 -12.52 15.70
N LEU A 198 -12.46 -11.31 15.26
CA LEU A 198 -13.02 -10.06 15.78
C LEU A 198 -14.07 -9.47 14.82
N HIS A 199 -15.25 -9.16 15.36
CA HIS A 199 -16.29 -8.48 14.59
C HIS A 199 -15.83 -7.04 14.23
N PRO A 200 -16.02 -6.56 12.98
CA PRO A 200 -15.54 -5.24 12.57
C PRO A 200 -16.18 -4.06 13.33
N LEU A 201 -17.30 -4.28 14.01
CA LEU A 201 -17.95 -3.31 14.89
C LEU A 201 -17.53 -3.43 16.36
N THR A 202 -16.61 -4.30 16.72
CA THR A 202 -16.09 -4.36 18.10
C THR A 202 -15.50 -3.03 18.49
N THR A 203 -15.83 -2.53 19.68
CA THR A 203 -15.26 -1.29 20.23
C THR A 203 -13.80 -1.54 20.64
N CYS A 204 -12.89 -0.65 20.30
CA CYS A 204 -11.46 -0.84 20.57
C CYS A 204 -11.18 -1.05 22.06
N SER A 205 -11.80 -0.26 22.96
CA SER A 205 -11.62 -0.38 24.41
C SER A 205 -12.16 -1.68 25.01
N ALA A 206 -12.97 -2.45 24.27
CA ALA A 206 -13.48 -3.75 24.72
C ALA A 206 -12.56 -4.92 24.34
N ILE A 207 -11.51 -4.68 23.55
CA ILE A 207 -10.57 -5.71 23.07
C ILE A 207 -9.60 -6.04 24.22
N THR A 208 -9.57 -7.29 24.64
CA THR A 208 -8.62 -7.76 25.67
C THR A 208 -7.19 -7.79 25.13
N GLN A 209 -6.21 -7.88 26.02
CA GLN A 209 -4.78 -7.99 25.65
C GLN A 209 -4.52 -9.22 24.76
N LEU A 210 -5.11 -10.37 25.06
CA LEU A 210 -4.99 -11.58 24.23
C LEU A 210 -5.60 -11.40 22.84
N GLN A 211 -6.73 -10.69 22.76
CA GLN A 211 -7.33 -10.36 21.47
C GLN A 211 -6.48 -9.35 20.69
N ALA A 212 -5.87 -8.38 21.36
CA ALA A 212 -4.95 -7.43 20.73
C ALA A 212 -3.71 -8.14 20.19
N GLU A 213 -3.14 -9.08 20.94
CA GLU A 213 -2.03 -9.92 20.48
C GLU A 213 -2.40 -10.75 19.25
N SER A 214 -3.55 -11.44 19.30
CA SER A 214 -4.05 -12.21 18.17
C SER A 214 -4.29 -11.34 16.94
N LEU A 215 -4.87 -10.15 17.11
CA LEU A 215 -5.11 -9.21 16.02
C LEU A 215 -3.80 -8.68 15.43
N LEU A 216 -2.83 -8.28 16.24
CA LEU A 216 -1.53 -7.79 15.77
C LEU A 216 -0.79 -8.87 14.97
N ARG A 217 -0.80 -10.11 15.47
CA ARG A 217 -0.25 -11.27 14.77
C ARG A 217 -0.98 -11.53 13.44
N SER A 218 -2.30 -11.43 13.43
CA SER A 218 -3.12 -11.59 12.21
C SER A 218 -2.84 -10.49 11.18
N ILE A 219 -2.70 -9.23 11.62
CA ILE A 219 -2.31 -8.10 10.76
C ILE A 219 -0.97 -8.38 10.08
N ARG A 220 0.04 -8.76 10.85
CA ARG A 220 1.37 -9.07 10.30
C ARG A 220 1.31 -10.22 9.32
N TRP A 221 0.63 -11.29 9.69
CA TRP A 221 0.49 -12.48 8.85
C TRP A 221 -0.17 -12.17 7.49
N VAL A 222 -1.31 -11.46 7.46
CA VAL A 222 -1.99 -11.15 6.19
C VAL A 222 -1.16 -10.23 5.31
N LEU A 223 -0.41 -9.29 5.90
CA LEU A 223 0.47 -8.39 5.16
C LEU A 223 1.68 -9.15 4.59
N GLU A 224 2.30 -10.05 5.36
CA GLU A 224 3.40 -10.90 4.89
C GLU A 224 2.95 -11.81 3.75
N GLU A 225 1.78 -12.48 3.89
CA GLU A 225 1.20 -13.28 2.82
C GLU A 225 0.89 -12.42 1.58
N GLY A 226 0.34 -11.22 1.78
CA GLY A 226 0.13 -10.27 0.71
C GLY A 226 1.44 -9.94 -0.03
N ILE A 227 2.50 -9.63 0.69
CA ILE A 227 3.83 -9.35 0.10
C ILE A 227 4.36 -10.59 -0.63
N ARG A 228 4.29 -11.78 0.00
CA ARG A 228 4.77 -13.04 -0.60
C ARG A 228 4.07 -13.37 -1.92
N ARG A 229 2.81 -12.95 -2.05
CA ARG A 229 1.97 -13.14 -3.24
C ARG A 229 1.92 -11.92 -4.15
N ASN A 230 2.85 -11.00 -4.00
CA ASN A 230 2.96 -9.77 -4.78
C ASN A 230 1.72 -8.86 -4.70
N GLY A 231 0.96 -8.90 -3.58
CA GLY A 231 -0.25 -8.13 -3.40
C GLY A 231 -1.49 -8.75 -4.04
N ALA A 232 -2.56 -7.98 -4.11
CA ALA A 232 -3.84 -8.37 -4.71
C ALA A 232 -4.12 -7.58 -6.01
N SER A 233 -4.45 -8.29 -7.09
CA SER A 233 -4.86 -7.72 -8.38
C SER A 233 -6.39 -7.68 -8.45
N ILE A 234 -7.03 -6.60 -7.95
CA ILE A 234 -8.49 -6.54 -7.87
C ILE A 234 -9.10 -5.72 -9.00
N ASP A 235 -8.55 -4.56 -9.32
CA ASP A 235 -9.21 -3.54 -10.16
C ASP A 235 -8.51 -3.33 -11.50
N TRP A 236 -7.84 -4.33 -12.08
CA TRP A 236 -7.11 -4.23 -13.36
C TRP A 236 -5.97 -3.21 -13.38
N VAL A 237 -5.77 -2.46 -12.31
CA VAL A 237 -4.78 -1.38 -12.20
C VAL A 237 -3.43 -1.95 -11.75
N TYR A 238 -3.41 -2.65 -10.62
CA TYR A 238 -2.23 -3.37 -10.16
C TYR A 238 -2.29 -4.79 -10.74
N ARG A 239 -1.30 -5.13 -11.56
CA ARG A 239 -1.22 -6.43 -12.24
C ARG A 239 -0.05 -7.23 -11.69
N GLY A 240 -0.28 -8.50 -11.39
CA GLY A 240 0.78 -9.43 -10.97
C GLY A 240 0.69 -9.89 -9.52
N GLY A 241 -0.31 -9.44 -8.77
CA GLY A 241 -0.64 -10.00 -7.46
C GLY A 241 -1.50 -11.25 -7.57
N ASP A 242 -1.34 -12.16 -6.62
CA ASP A 242 -2.07 -13.43 -6.52
C ASP A 242 -2.88 -13.56 -5.22
N PHE A 243 -2.76 -12.60 -4.30
CA PHE A 243 -3.39 -12.68 -2.98
C PHE A 243 -4.91 -12.71 -3.03
N GLN A 244 -5.57 -12.17 -4.07
CA GLN A 244 -7.02 -12.24 -4.27
C GLN A 244 -7.56 -13.67 -4.30
N ASN A 245 -6.77 -14.64 -4.73
CA ASN A 245 -7.17 -16.05 -4.78
C ASN A 245 -7.17 -16.72 -3.39
N TYR A 246 -6.71 -16.00 -2.37
CA TYR A 246 -6.58 -16.48 -0.99
C TYR A 246 -7.44 -15.70 0.00
N PHE A 247 -8.32 -14.84 -0.49
CA PHE A 247 -9.26 -14.12 0.36
C PHE A 247 -10.18 -15.09 1.11
N ARG A 248 -10.33 -14.83 2.40
CA ARG A 248 -11.20 -15.61 3.28
C ARG A 248 -12.58 -14.99 3.41
N VAL A 249 -12.66 -13.67 3.41
CA VAL A 249 -13.92 -12.92 3.52
C VAL A 249 -14.05 -11.79 2.51
N TYR A 250 -12.96 -11.13 2.13
CA TYR A 250 -13.01 -9.96 1.27
C TYR A 250 -13.60 -10.31 -0.11
N GLN A 251 -14.62 -9.55 -0.56
CA GLN A 251 -15.39 -9.77 -1.81
C GLN A 251 -16.10 -11.14 -1.92
N ARG A 252 -16.25 -11.88 -0.84
CA ARG A 252 -16.87 -13.22 -0.83
C ARG A 252 -18.29 -13.22 -0.23
N THR A 253 -19.02 -12.10 -0.34
CA THR A 253 -20.39 -11.98 0.17
C THR A 253 -21.29 -13.07 -0.39
N GLY A 254 -22.00 -13.80 0.50
CA GLY A 254 -22.91 -14.88 0.16
C GLY A 254 -22.25 -16.24 -0.03
N GLU A 255 -20.92 -16.30 -0.16
CA GLU A 255 -20.17 -17.55 -0.22
C GLU A 255 -20.06 -18.21 1.17
N ALA A 256 -19.84 -19.51 1.19
CA ALA A 256 -19.61 -20.26 2.43
C ALA A 256 -18.25 -19.88 3.04
N CYS A 257 -18.24 -19.61 4.34
CA CYS A 257 -17.02 -19.44 5.11
C CYS A 257 -16.19 -20.73 5.08
N SER A 258 -14.92 -20.64 4.75
CA SER A 258 -14.00 -21.79 4.66
C SER A 258 -13.75 -22.49 6.00
N VAL A 259 -14.09 -21.85 7.15
CA VAL A 259 -13.90 -22.40 8.49
C VAL A 259 -15.17 -23.06 9.03
N CYS A 260 -16.35 -22.43 8.86
CA CYS A 260 -17.57 -22.89 9.53
C CYS A 260 -18.78 -23.07 8.60
N GLY A 261 -18.64 -22.85 7.29
CA GLY A 261 -19.71 -22.99 6.31
C GLY A 261 -20.78 -21.89 6.31
N THR A 262 -20.81 -21.01 7.32
CA THR A 262 -21.78 -19.91 7.38
C THR A 262 -21.54 -18.92 6.26
N LYS A 263 -22.58 -18.36 5.67
CA LYS A 263 -22.44 -17.36 4.60
C LYS A 263 -21.71 -16.10 5.08
N ILE A 264 -20.75 -15.64 4.29
CA ILE A 264 -20.05 -14.36 4.50
C ILE A 264 -21.05 -13.23 4.30
N GLU A 265 -21.09 -12.32 5.25
CA GLU A 265 -21.93 -11.13 5.20
C GLU A 265 -21.13 -9.88 4.81
N ARG A 266 -21.88 -8.88 4.33
CA ARG A 266 -21.34 -7.55 4.00
C ARG A 266 -22.18 -6.48 4.67
N ILE A 267 -21.50 -5.61 5.42
CA ILE A 267 -22.07 -4.39 6.02
C ILE A 267 -21.25 -3.16 5.57
N VAL A 268 -21.69 -1.97 5.96
CA VAL A 268 -20.94 -0.73 5.77
C VAL A 268 -20.43 -0.24 7.13
N VAL A 269 -19.11 -0.08 7.26
CA VAL A 269 -18.47 0.42 8.48
C VAL A 269 -17.53 1.56 8.10
N GLY A 270 -17.71 2.76 8.66
CA GLY A 270 -16.89 3.92 8.35
C GLY A 270 -16.85 4.24 6.83
N GLN A 271 -17.99 4.18 6.15
CA GLN A 271 -18.16 4.39 4.70
C GLN A 271 -17.40 3.36 3.83
N ARG A 272 -17.00 2.21 4.39
CA ARG A 272 -16.31 1.15 3.68
C ARG A 272 -17.13 -0.15 3.68
N GLY A 273 -17.27 -0.78 2.52
CA GLY A 273 -17.78 -2.14 2.43
C GLY A 273 -16.90 -3.06 3.26
N THR A 274 -17.51 -3.87 4.11
CA THR A 274 -16.86 -4.66 5.14
C THR A 274 -17.39 -6.08 5.07
N HIS A 275 -16.51 -7.04 4.88
CA HIS A 275 -16.86 -8.45 4.73
C HIS A 275 -16.42 -9.21 5.98
N PHE A 276 -17.28 -10.09 6.49
CA PHE A 276 -16.99 -10.86 7.69
C PHE A 276 -17.85 -12.12 7.76
N CYS A 277 -17.43 -13.09 8.55
CA CYS A 277 -18.24 -14.27 8.89
C CYS A 277 -18.97 -14.04 10.23
N PRO A 278 -20.31 -13.98 10.28
CA PRO A 278 -21.02 -13.67 11.52
C PRO A 278 -20.84 -14.73 12.62
N ARG A 279 -20.54 -15.99 12.25
CA ARG A 279 -20.28 -17.06 13.20
C ARG A 279 -18.84 -17.05 13.73
N CYS A 280 -17.85 -16.87 12.86
CA CYS A 280 -16.44 -16.83 13.28
C CYS A 280 -16.06 -15.50 13.96
N GLN A 281 -16.81 -14.44 13.68
CA GLN A 281 -16.58 -13.07 14.19
C GLN A 281 -17.85 -12.57 14.92
N PRO A 282 -18.25 -13.19 16.05
CA PRO A 282 -19.46 -12.78 16.74
C PRO A 282 -19.32 -11.38 17.33
N LEU A 283 -20.38 -10.55 17.24
CA LEU A 283 -20.43 -9.28 17.93
C LEU A 283 -20.73 -9.52 19.42
N VAL A 284 -19.72 -9.38 20.26
CA VAL A 284 -19.90 -9.43 21.70
C VAL A 284 -20.30 -8.04 22.17
N ILE A 285 -21.57 -7.86 22.49
CA ILE A 285 -22.08 -6.66 23.18
C ILE A 285 -21.82 -6.91 24.66
N ARG A 286 -20.84 -6.23 25.26
CA ARG A 286 -20.76 -6.13 26.71
C ARG A 286 -21.84 -5.15 27.15
N LEU A 287 -22.86 -5.66 27.83
CA LEU A 287 -23.87 -4.87 28.56
C LEU A 287 -23.21 -4.14 29.73
#